data_6546801e00a3ff4f49364a5450bd509e
#
_entry.id   6546801e00a3ff4f49364a5450bd509e
#
_cell.length_a   1.000
_cell.length_b   1.000
_cell.length_c   1.000
_cell.angle_alpha   90.00
_cell.angle_beta   90.00
_cell.angle_gamma   90.00
#
_symmetry.space_group_name_H-M   'P 1'
#
loop_
_entity.id
_entity.type
_entity.pdbx_description
1 polymer ?
#
loop_
_entity_poly.entity_id
_entity_poly.type
_entity_poly.pdbx_seq_one_letter_code
_entity_poly.pdbx_strand_id
1 'polypeptide(L)'
;MDFKNVLMAIVLSSLVLIGWAVFFEPPVIEQKTVEKTVTENDDLSSPSINEESKKIENEISRNDVINNTKRVKIENENIIGSISLKGGIIDDVTFKNYKEKLDGEKNVTFLNPRNSSKEYFIETGWASSGDNNTKLPLINTIWKIKGNKKLTPNNPVILEWDNGDNLIFTKKIELDDKFLFRTTQSIKNNSNKSYQFYP
;
A
#
# COMPACT_ATOMS: atom_id res chain seq x y z
N MET A 1 51.97 -16.47 7.51
CA MET A 1 50.73 -16.48 6.68
C MET A 1 51.18 -16.59 5.24
N ASP A 2 50.75 -17.66 4.57
CA ASP A 2 51.16 -17.90 3.18
C ASP A 2 50.41 -16.99 2.23
N PHE A 3 51.13 -15.97 1.74
CA PHE A 3 50.58 -14.98 0.80
C PHE A 3 49.87 -15.62 -0.42
N LYS A 4 50.33 -16.80 -0.83
CA LYS A 4 49.68 -17.59 -1.90
C LYS A 4 48.25 -18.00 -1.56
N ASN A 5 47.98 -18.42 -0.31
CA ASN A 5 46.65 -18.84 0.12
C ASN A 5 45.68 -17.65 0.21
N VAL A 6 46.15 -16.49 0.63
CA VAL A 6 45.36 -15.25 0.66
C VAL A 6 45.01 -14.80 -0.75
N LEU A 7 45.98 -14.82 -1.67
CA LEU A 7 45.77 -14.46 -3.07
C LEU A 7 44.76 -15.41 -3.75
N MET A 8 44.89 -16.72 -3.49
CA MET A 8 43.96 -17.71 -4.02
C MET A 8 42.53 -17.53 -3.49
N ALA A 9 42.36 -17.18 -2.22
CA ALA A 9 41.07 -16.89 -1.61
C ALA A 9 40.40 -15.64 -2.24
N ILE A 10 41.17 -14.60 -2.50
CA ILE A 10 40.67 -13.37 -3.15
C ILE A 10 40.22 -13.68 -4.59
N VAL A 11 41.00 -14.42 -5.35
CA VAL A 11 40.64 -14.79 -6.72
C VAL A 11 39.39 -15.66 -6.74
N LEU A 12 39.27 -16.65 -5.84
CA LEU A 12 38.10 -17.53 -5.78
C LEU A 12 36.82 -16.75 -5.38
N SER A 13 36.94 -15.86 -4.42
CA SER A 13 35.86 -14.98 -4.00
C SER A 13 35.37 -14.04 -5.13
N SER A 14 36.32 -13.46 -5.86
CA SER A 14 36.01 -12.60 -7.02
C SER A 14 35.29 -13.35 -8.13
N LEU A 15 35.69 -14.59 -8.41
CA LEU A 15 35.04 -15.43 -9.42
C LEU A 15 33.61 -15.78 -9.05
N VAL A 16 33.31 -16.00 -7.75
CA VAL A 16 31.94 -16.23 -7.27
C VAL A 16 31.09 -15.00 -7.45
N LEU A 17 31.61 -13.81 -7.11
CA LEU A 17 30.88 -12.53 -7.27
C LEU A 17 30.60 -12.21 -8.74
N ILE A 18 31.59 -12.44 -9.63
CA ILE A 18 31.42 -12.24 -11.08
C ILE A 18 30.40 -13.24 -11.63
N GLY A 19 30.49 -14.51 -11.22
CA GLY A 19 29.51 -15.53 -11.62
C GLY A 19 28.11 -15.19 -11.18
N TRP A 20 27.94 -14.69 -9.95
CA TRP A 20 26.64 -14.22 -9.46
C TRP A 20 26.10 -13.04 -10.28
N ALA A 21 26.93 -12.04 -10.57
CA ALA A 21 26.52 -10.86 -11.36
C ALA A 21 26.08 -11.25 -12.78
N VAL A 22 26.75 -12.21 -13.42
CA VAL A 22 26.40 -12.65 -14.78
C VAL A 22 25.13 -13.50 -14.84
N PHE A 23 24.88 -14.35 -13.82
CA PHE A 23 23.73 -15.26 -13.82
C PHE A 23 22.48 -14.70 -13.15
N PHE A 24 22.61 -13.69 -12.27
CA PHE A 24 21.53 -13.12 -11.48
C PHE A 24 21.40 -11.60 -11.65
N GLU A 25 21.76 -11.05 -12.82
CA GLU A 25 21.47 -9.65 -13.12
C GLU A 25 19.95 -9.40 -13.02
N PRO A 26 19.49 -8.49 -12.15
CA PRO A 26 18.10 -8.06 -12.18
C PRO A 26 17.85 -7.34 -13.50
N PRO A 27 16.63 -7.44 -14.09
CA PRO A 27 16.32 -6.78 -15.35
C PRO A 27 16.55 -5.26 -15.21
N VAL A 28 17.44 -4.75 -16.05
CA VAL A 28 17.74 -3.31 -16.13
C VAL A 28 16.45 -2.61 -16.59
N ILE A 29 15.86 -1.82 -15.73
CA ILE A 29 14.78 -0.89 -16.12
C ILE A 29 15.46 0.20 -16.93
N GLU A 30 15.30 0.17 -18.27
CA GLU A 30 15.77 1.23 -19.16
C GLU A 30 15.11 2.56 -18.78
N GLN A 31 15.83 3.40 -18.06
CA GLN A 31 15.50 4.80 -17.96
C GLN A 31 15.81 5.44 -19.31
N LYS A 32 14.77 5.82 -20.06
CA LYS A 32 14.89 6.62 -21.27
C LYS A 32 15.62 7.92 -20.94
N THR A 33 16.89 7.96 -21.28
CA THR A 33 17.70 9.20 -21.25
C THR A 33 17.17 10.13 -22.34
N VAL A 34 16.57 11.23 -21.95
CA VAL A 34 16.26 12.33 -22.86
C VAL A 34 17.58 13.09 -23.08
N GLU A 35 18.14 12.98 -24.27
CA GLU A 35 19.28 13.79 -24.71
C GLU A 35 18.93 15.27 -24.62
N LYS A 36 19.64 15.98 -23.78
CA LYS A 36 19.60 17.44 -23.71
C LYS A 36 20.87 17.96 -24.39
N THR A 37 20.69 18.58 -25.55
CA THR A 37 21.72 19.26 -26.31
C THR A 37 22.41 20.30 -25.45
N VAL A 38 23.72 20.17 -25.30
CA VAL A 38 24.57 21.11 -24.58
C VAL A 38 24.99 22.20 -25.55
N THR A 39 24.69 23.45 -25.22
CA THR A 39 25.39 24.62 -25.78
C THR A 39 26.33 25.14 -24.68
N GLU A 40 27.61 25.13 -24.99
CA GLU A 40 28.68 25.70 -24.15
C GLU A 40 28.49 27.20 -23.93
N ASN A 41 28.63 27.63 -22.69
CA ASN A 41 29.29 28.89 -22.36
C ASN A 41 29.83 28.81 -20.93
N ASP A 42 31.14 29.01 -20.81
CA ASP A 42 31.91 29.14 -19.58
C ASP A 42 31.38 30.24 -18.68
N ASP A 43 31.17 29.96 -17.39
CA ASP A 43 31.64 30.86 -16.33
C ASP A 43 31.78 30.11 -14.99
N LEU A 44 32.93 30.30 -14.35
CA LEU A 44 33.35 29.75 -13.09
C LEU A 44 32.63 30.44 -11.92
N SER A 45 31.74 29.78 -11.23
CA SER A 45 31.43 30.12 -9.83
C SER A 45 30.73 28.98 -9.08
N SER A 46 31.34 28.64 -7.96
CA SER A 46 30.85 27.92 -6.75
C SER A 46 29.68 26.93 -6.85
N PRO A 47 29.75 25.74 -6.19
CA PRO A 47 28.64 24.82 -6.13
C PRO A 47 27.51 25.42 -5.29
N SER A 48 26.53 26.03 -5.93
CA SER A 48 25.25 26.29 -5.28
C SER A 48 24.50 24.95 -5.23
N ILE A 49 24.07 24.57 -4.05
CA ILE A 49 23.11 23.52 -3.81
C ILE A 49 21.86 23.93 -4.57
N ASN A 50 21.67 23.40 -5.77
CA ASN A 50 20.39 23.47 -6.44
C ASN A 50 19.40 22.67 -5.59
N GLU A 51 18.59 23.38 -4.84
CA GLU A 51 17.30 22.84 -4.40
C GLU A 51 16.59 22.36 -5.67
N GLU A 52 16.56 21.03 -5.86
CA GLU A 52 15.69 20.42 -6.85
C GLU A 52 14.31 21.02 -6.67
N SER A 53 13.86 21.74 -7.67
CA SER A 53 12.47 22.16 -7.78
C SER A 53 11.61 20.91 -7.67
N LYS A 54 11.18 20.59 -6.46
CA LYS A 54 10.11 19.61 -6.23
C LYS A 54 8.98 20.02 -7.14
N LYS A 55 8.73 19.22 -8.17
CA LYS A 55 7.46 19.22 -8.89
C LYS A 55 6.38 19.31 -7.82
N ILE A 56 5.69 20.44 -7.75
CA ILE A 56 4.49 20.58 -6.93
C ILE A 56 3.44 19.72 -7.65
N GLU A 57 3.51 18.42 -7.46
CA GLU A 57 2.32 17.59 -7.55
C GLU A 57 1.44 18.13 -6.43
N ASN A 58 0.24 18.58 -6.77
CA ASN A 58 -0.74 19.05 -5.81
C ASN A 58 -0.96 17.91 -4.81
N GLU A 59 -0.22 17.96 -3.71
CA GLU A 59 -0.32 16.96 -2.65
C GLU A 59 -1.72 17.06 -2.07
N ILE A 60 -2.55 16.06 -2.37
CA ILE A 60 -3.92 16.01 -1.85
C ILE A 60 -3.81 15.78 -0.33
N SER A 61 -4.41 16.67 0.44
CA SER A 61 -4.37 16.55 1.89
C SER A 61 -5.16 15.32 2.34
N ARG A 62 -4.75 14.72 3.48
CA ARG A 62 -5.46 13.62 4.10
C ARG A 62 -6.95 13.92 4.29
N ASN A 63 -7.28 15.12 4.76
CA ASN A 63 -8.65 15.54 5.03
C ASN A 63 -9.49 15.63 3.75
N ASP A 64 -8.91 16.09 2.66
CA ASP A 64 -9.62 16.18 1.38
C ASP A 64 -9.98 14.79 0.85
N VAL A 65 -9.06 13.83 0.96
CA VAL A 65 -9.36 12.44 0.56
C VAL A 65 -10.45 11.83 1.44
N ILE A 66 -10.39 12.03 2.76
CA ILE A 66 -11.38 11.51 3.70
C ILE A 66 -12.76 12.10 3.42
N ASN A 67 -12.86 13.41 3.20
CA ASN A 67 -14.12 14.10 2.98
C ASN A 67 -14.76 13.76 1.63
N ASN A 68 -13.97 13.44 0.62
CA ASN A 68 -14.42 13.14 -0.73
C ASN A 68 -14.75 11.66 -0.97
N THR A 69 -14.61 10.80 0.03
CA THR A 69 -14.90 9.36 -0.08
C THR A 69 -15.97 8.90 0.89
N LYS A 70 -16.81 7.95 0.47
CA LYS A 70 -17.75 7.29 1.37
C LYS A 70 -17.00 6.34 2.29
N ARG A 71 -17.22 6.47 3.60
CA ARG A 71 -16.42 5.77 4.61
C ARG A 71 -17.27 5.17 5.74
N VAL A 72 -16.72 4.17 6.40
CA VAL A 72 -17.24 3.59 7.65
C VAL A 72 -16.35 4.03 8.79
N LYS A 73 -16.92 4.61 9.83
CA LYS A 73 -16.16 5.06 11.01
C LYS A 73 -15.60 3.87 11.80
N ILE A 74 -14.38 4.05 12.31
CA ILE A 74 -13.70 3.14 13.24
C ILE A 74 -13.57 3.86 14.57
N GLU A 75 -13.89 3.20 15.68
CA GLU A 75 -13.65 3.75 16.99
C GLU A 75 -13.60 2.69 18.09
N ASN A 76 -12.59 2.77 18.94
CA ASN A 76 -12.54 2.18 20.26
C ASN A 76 -11.87 3.15 21.25
N GLU A 77 -11.46 2.70 22.42
CA GLU A 77 -10.80 3.56 23.43
C GLU A 77 -9.42 4.07 22.97
N ASN A 78 -8.74 3.34 22.10
CA ASN A 78 -7.34 3.60 21.72
C ASN A 78 -7.17 4.24 20.35
N ILE A 79 -8.10 4.01 19.42
CA ILE A 79 -8.01 4.48 18.04
C ILE A 79 -9.30 5.12 17.56
N ILE A 80 -9.14 6.02 16.59
CA ILE A 80 -10.21 6.60 15.78
C ILE A 80 -9.78 6.61 14.33
N GLY A 81 -10.73 6.41 13.42
CA GLY A 81 -10.42 6.40 11.99
C GLY A 81 -11.60 6.04 11.12
N SER A 82 -11.29 5.55 9.93
CA SER A 82 -12.33 5.10 8.99
C SER A 82 -11.80 4.12 7.93
N ILE A 83 -12.74 3.34 7.36
CA ILE A 83 -12.55 2.42 6.25
C ILE A 83 -13.11 3.09 5.00
N SER A 84 -12.34 3.16 3.92
CA SER A 84 -12.85 3.61 2.62
C SER A 84 -13.74 2.54 2.00
N LEU A 85 -14.94 2.92 1.52
CA LEU A 85 -15.77 2.03 0.74
C LEU A 85 -15.26 1.84 -0.70
N LYS A 86 -14.41 2.75 -1.18
CA LYS A 86 -13.68 2.56 -2.42
C LYS A 86 -12.46 1.67 -2.15
N GLY A 87 -12.42 0.50 -2.78
CA GLY A 87 -11.41 -0.54 -2.53
C GLY A 87 -11.66 -1.39 -1.28
N GLY A 88 -12.49 -0.93 -0.33
CA GLY A 88 -12.72 -1.64 0.94
C GLY A 88 -11.44 -1.73 1.75
N ILE A 89 -10.70 -0.63 1.89
CA ILE A 89 -9.38 -0.52 2.50
C ILE A 89 -9.44 0.19 3.86
N ILE A 90 -8.56 -0.22 4.78
CA ILE A 90 -8.33 0.46 6.05
C ILE A 90 -7.18 1.43 5.83
N ASP A 91 -7.46 2.71 5.70
CA ASP A 91 -6.50 3.72 5.27
C ASP A 91 -6.53 5.01 6.10
N ASP A 92 -7.25 4.99 7.21
CA ASP A 92 -7.36 6.14 8.09
C ASP A 92 -7.46 5.64 9.53
N VAL A 93 -6.36 5.68 10.27
CA VAL A 93 -6.28 5.31 11.70
C VAL A 93 -5.35 6.27 12.42
N THR A 94 -5.86 6.84 13.51
CA THR A 94 -5.13 7.75 14.40
C THR A 94 -5.21 7.20 15.83
N PHE A 95 -4.09 7.19 16.53
CA PHE A 95 -4.04 6.81 17.94
C PHE A 95 -4.56 7.94 18.82
N LYS A 96 -5.47 7.64 19.76
CA LYS A 96 -6.02 8.63 20.69
C LYS A 96 -5.04 9.03 21.79
N ASN A 97 -4.21 8.08 22.22
CA ASN A 97 -3.37 8.20 23.42
C ASN A 97 -1.87 8.40 23.12
N TYR A 98 -1.49 8.54 21.85
CA TYR A 98 -0.12 8.73 21.43
C TYR A 98 0.04 10.05 20.69
N LYS A 99 1.01 10.85 21.12
CA LYS A 99 1.31 12.16 20.53
C LYS A 99 2.53 12.10 19.62
N GLU A 100 2.56 12.88 18.54
CA GLU A 100 3.73 12.97 17.65
C GLU A 100 4.96 13.57 18.36
N LYS A 101 4.75 14.41 19.39
CA LYS A 101 5.80 15.03 20.22
C LYS A 101 5.37 14.97 21.67
N LEU A 102 6.34 14.92 22.62
CA LEU A 102 6.07 14.77 24.04
C LEU A 102 5.09 15.84 24.57
N ASP A 103 5.28 17.09 24.17
CA ASP A 103 4.45 18.24 24.60
C ASP A 103 3.51 18.71 23.47
N GLY A 104 3.28 17.88 22.47
CA GLY A 104 2.46 18.22 21.31
C GLY A 104 0.98 17.88 21.54
N GLU A 105 0.11 18.62 20.86
CA GLU A 105 -1.34 18.33 20.85
C GLU A 105 -1.73 17.28 19.79
N LYS A 106 -0.95 17.16 18.73
CA LYS A 106 -1.26 16.31 17.58
C LYS A 106 -1.03 14.83 17.87
N ASN A 107 -2.06 14.03 17.62
CA ASN A 107 -2.01 12.58 17.77
C ASN A 107 -1.26 11.92 16.60
N VAL A 108 -0.59 10.80 16.86
CA VAL A 108 0.06 10.00 15.84
C VAL A 108 -0.98 9.43 14.88
N THR A 109 -0.85 9.76 13.60
CA THR A 109 -1.61 9.14 12.52
C THR A 109 -0.85 7.92 12.04
N PHE A 110 -1.44 6.74 12.20
CA PHE A 110 -0.82 5.47 11.84
C PHE A 110 -1.08 5.09 10.38
N LEU A 111 -2.33 5.24 9.91
CA LEU A 111 -2.68 5.00 8.51
C LEU A 111 -3.16 6.29 7.87
N ASN A 112 -2.72 6.51 6.63
CA ASN A 112 -3.07 7.64 5.81
C ASN A 112 -3.73 7.18 4.51
N PRO A 113 -4.78 7.88 4.07
CA PRO A 113 -5.51 7.52 2.88
C PRO A 113 -4.65 7.40 1.64
N ARG A 114 -5.03 6.45 0.81
CA ARG A 114 -4.48 6.31 -0.52
C ARG A 114 -4.69 7.59 -1.33
N ASN A 115 -3.70 7.96 -2.12
CA ASN A 115 -3.58 9.21 -2.88
C ASN A 115 -3.40 10.47 -2.00
N SER A 116 -3.12 10.34 -0.70
CA SER A 116 -2.64 11.45 0.10
C SER A 116 -1.11 11.52 0.06
N SER A 117 -0.54 12.67 0.41
CA SER A 117 0.91 12.93 0.36
C SER A 117 1.78 11.95 1.16
N LYS A 118 1.19 11.25 2.13
CA LYS A 118 1.88 10.27 3.00
C LYS A 118 1.04 9.01 3.11
N GLU A 119 0.64 8.46 1.97
CA GLU A 119 -0.20 7.28 1.96
C GLU A 119 0.44 6.07 2.67
N TYR A 120 -0.33 5.47 3.55
CA TYR A 120 0.02 4.24 4.24
C TYR A 120 -1.26 3.53 4.68
N PHE A 121 -1.58 2.41 4.08
CA PHE A 121 -2.88 1.74 4.21
C PHE A 121 -2.75 0.22 4.18
N ILE A 122 -3.83 -0.46 4.61
CA ILE A 122 -3.96 -1.91 4.57
C ILE A 122 -4.98 -2.27 3.49
N GLU A 123 -4.55 -3.01 2.50
CA GLU A 123 -5.38 -3.55 1.43
C GLU A 123 -5.39 -5.07 1.48
N THR A 124 -6.55 -5.66 1.29
CA THR A 124 -6.74 -7.11 1.12
C THR A 124 -7.59 -7.35 -0.13
N GLY A 125 -7.35 -8.44 -0.84
CA GLY A 125 -8.06 -8.71 -2.08
C GLY A 125 -8.09 -10.16 -2.45
N TRP A 126 -8.40 -10.45 -3.70
CA TRP A 126 -8.39 -11.79 -4.27
C TRP A 126 -7.66 -11.81 -5.59
N ALA A 127 -6.95 -12.90 -5.84
CA ALA A 127 -6.44 -13.25 -7.14
C ALA A 127 -7.17 -14.50 -7.66
N SER A 128 -7.36 -14.63 -8.97
CA SER A 128 -7.87 -15.85 -9.59
C SER A 128 -6.75 -16.60 -10.29
N SER A 129 -6.79 -17.94 -10.28
CA SER A 129 -5.91 -18.74 -11.12
C SER A 129 -6.66 -19.19 -12.39
N GLY A 130 -5.94 -19.16 -13.53
CA GLY A 130 -6.45 -19.62 -14.83
C GLY A 130 -7.11 -18.54 -15.67
N ASP A 131 -7.52 -18.94 -16.89
CA ASP A 131 -8.13 -18.08 -17.93
C ASP A 131 -9.56 -17.62 -17.61
N ASN A 132 -9.98 -17.70 -16.38
CA ASN A 132 -11.31 -17.26 -15.98
C ASN A 132 -11.35 -15.73 -15.99
N ASN A 133 -11.98 -15.16 -17.00
CA ASN A 133 -12.29 -13.73 -17.14
C ASN A 133 -13.29 -13.26 -16.04
N THR A 134 -13.05 -13.71 -14.79
CA THR A 134 -13.90 -13.43 -13.64
C THR A 134 -13.61 -12.04 -13.11
N LYS A 135 -14.64 -11.20 -13.04
CA LYS A 135 -14.51 -9.88 -12.42
C LYS A 135 -14.22 -10.03 -10.93
N LEU A 136 -13.07 -9.51 -10.52
CA LEU A 136 -12.65 -9.41 -9.12
C LEU A 136 -12.86 -7.99 -8.59
N PRO A 137 -13.06 -7.84 -7.27
CA PRO A 137 -13.06 -6.51 -6.68
C PRO A 137 -11.65 -5.93 -6.73
N LEU A 138 -11.55 -4.74 -7.31
CA LEU A 138 -10.31 -4.01 -7.49
C LEU A 138 -10.30 -2.76 -6.60
N ILE A 139 -9.20 -2.03 -6.66
CA ILE A 139 -8.95 -0.80 -5.94
C ILE A 139 -10.05 0.29 -6.10
N ASN A 140 -10.70 0.35 -7.23
CA ASN A 140 -11.77 1.30 -7.50
C ASN A 140 -13.18 0.74 -7.24
N THR A 141 -13.28 -0.51 -6.80
CA THR A 141 -14.56 -1.15 -6.47
C THR A 141 -15.24 -0.42 -5.33
N ILE A 142 -16.49 -0.09 -5.50
CA ILE A 142 -17.32 0.53 -4.44
C ILE A 142 -18.04 -0.59 -3.69
N TRP A 143 -17.68 -0.77 -2.44
CA TRP A 143 -18.28 -1.74 -1.55
C TRP A 143 -19.56 -1.20 -0.93
N LYS A 144 -20.52 -2.10 -0.69
CA LYS A 144 -21.76 -1.81 0.03
C LYS A 144 -21.62 -2.28 1.47
N ILE A 145 -22.11 -1.48 2.41
CA ILE A 145 -22.16 -1.86 3.82
C ILE A 145 -23.38 -2.79 4.03
N LYS A 146 -23.15 -3.93 4.71
CA LYS A 146 -24.19 -4.83 5.14
C LYS A 146 -24.17 -4.89 6.68
N GLY A 147 -25.23 -4.40 7.31
CA GLY A 147 -25.33 -4.35 8.77
C GLY A 147 -24.77 -3.05 9.37
N ASN A 148 -23.82 -3.19 10.29
CA ASN A 148 -23.30 -2.04 11.07
C ASN A 148 -22.56 -1.03 10.23
N LYS A 149 -22.82 0.27 10.49
CA LYS A 149 -22.21 1.42 9.81
C LYS A 149 -21.03 2.03 10.57
N LYS A 150 -20.66 1.43 11.70
CA LYS A 150 -19.51 1.85 12.54
C LYS A 150 -18.82 0.60 13.07
N LEU A 151 -17.50 0.56 12.92
CA LEU A 151 -16.65 -0.50 13.45
C LEU A 151 -16.26 -0.16 14.89
N THR A 152 -16.66 -1.01 15.82
CA THR A 152 -16.25 -0.97 17.23
C THR A 152 -15.99 -2.41 17.71
N PRO A 153 -15.38 -2.63 18.89
CA PRO A 153 -15.09 -3.97 19.37
C PRO A 153 -16.28 -4.93 19.36
N ASN A 154 -17.48 -4.42 19.62
CA ASN A 154 -18.70 -5.23 19.67
C ASN A 154 -19.53 -5.22 18.38
N ASN A 155 -19.11 -4.42 17.37
CA ASN A 155 -19.87 -4.23 16.13
C ASN A 155 -18.96 -4.40 14.92
N PRO A 156 -18.81 -5.62 14.39
CA PRO A 156 -18.08 -5.85 13.16
C PRO A 156 -18.79 -5.17 11.98
N VAL A 157 -18.00 -4.78 10.97
CA VAL A 157 -18.51 -4.23 9.72
C VAL A 157 -18.39 -5.28 8.63
N ILE A 158 -19.45 -5.43 7.84
CA ILE A 158 -19.49 -6.31 6.68
C ILE A 158 -19.58 -5.47 5.43
N LEU A 159 -18.61 -5.61 4.54
CA LEU A 159 -18.60 -5.03 3.21
C LEU A 159 -18.90 -6.12 2.18
N GLU A 160 -19.81 -5.84 1.27
CA GLU A 160 -20.26 -6.78 0.24
C GLU A 160 -20.17 -6.13 -1.14
N TRP A 161 -19.72 -6.93 -2.11
CA TRP A 161 -19.72 -6.54 -3.52
C TRP A 161 -20.15 -7.72 -4.39
N ASP A 162 -21.12 -7.48 -5.26
CA ASP A 162 -21.61 -8.42 -6.26
C ASP A 162 -20.93 -8.12 -7.59
N ASN A 163 -20.29 -9.11 -8.20
CA ASN A 163 -19.59 -8.93 -9.47
C ASN A 163 -20.52 -8.94 -10.70
N GLY A 164 -21.82 -9.20 -10.50
CA GLY A 164 -22.82 -9.33 -11.57
C GLY A 164 -22.80 -10.68 -12.28
N ASP A 165 -21.88 -11.58 -11.94
CA ASP A 165 -21.72 -12.91 -12.55
C ASP A 165 -21.96 -14.02 -11.52
N ASN A 166 -22.93 -13.82 -10.62
CA ASN A 166 -23.34 -14.74 -9.56
C ASN A 166 -22.28 -15.01 -8.46
N LEU A 167 -21.28 -14.13 -8.32
CA LEU A 167 -20.32 -14.18 -7.22
C LEU A 167 -20.48 -12.96 -6.32
N ILE A 168 -20.63 -13.22 -5.02
CA ILE A 168 -20.72 -12.18 -4.01
C ILE A 168 -19.47 -12.26 -3.13
N PHE A 169 -18.67 -11.20 -3.17
CA PHE A 169 -17.47 -11.05 -2.36
C PHE A 169 -17.81 -10.32 -1.07
N THR A 170 -17.27 -10.80 0.04
CA THR A 170 -17.55 -10.25 1.37
C THR A 170 -16.25 -10.07 2.14
N LYS A 171 -16.10 -8.90 2.77
CA LYS A 171 -15.07 -8.62 3.78
C LYS A 171 -15.77 -8.37 5.11
N LYS A 172 -15.55 -9.21 6.11
CA LYS A 172 -15.92 -8.95 7.49
C LYS A 172 -14.72 -8.38 8.21
N ILE A 173 -14.87 -7.19 8.77
CA ILE A 173 -13.81 -6.48 9.50
C ILE A 173 -14.23 -6.38 10.95
N GLU A 174 -13.36 -6.84 11.84
CA GLU A 174 -13.52 -6.86 13.29
C GLU A 174 -12.39 -6.05 13.92
N LEU A 175 -12.65 -5.45 15.05
CA LEU A 175 -11.71 -4.69 15.85
C LEU A 175 -11.78 -5.18 17.30
N ASP A 176 -10.64 -5.37 17.95
CA ASP A 176 -10.59 -5.65 19.38
C ASP A 176 -10.62 -4.36 20.22
N ASP A 177 -10.56 -4.51 21.53
CA ASP A 177 -10.52 -3.37 22.47
C ASP A 177 -9.21 -2.59 22.42
N LYS A 178 -8.17 -3.13 21.77
CA LYS A 178 -6.84 -2.52 21.67
C LYS A 178 -6.57 -1.99 20.26
N PHE A 179 -5.85 -2.78 19.45
CA PHE A 179 -5.34 -2.32 18.16
C PHE A 179 -5.46 -3.37 17.04
N LEU A 180 -5.99 -4.58 17.36
CA LEU A 180 -6.02 -5.68 16.42
C LEU A 180 -7.23 -5.59 15.48
N PHE A 181 -6.96 -5.48 14.19
CA PHE A 181 -7.96 -5.69 13.14
C PHE A 181 -7.90 -7.15 12.66
N ARG A 182 -9.06 -7.76 12.51
CA ARG A 182 -9.23 -9.05 11.86
C ARG A 182 -10.10 -8.88 10.63
N THR A 183 -9.56 -9.26 9.47
CA THR A 183 -10.32 -9.28 8.22
C THR A 183 -10.58 -10.72 7.80
N THR A 184 -11.85 -11.09 7.66
CA THR A 184 -12.26 -12.36 7.08
C THR A 184 -12.81 -12.11 5.69
N GLN A 185 -12.23 -12.78 4.69
CA GLN A 185 -12.64 -12.71 3.30
C GLN A 185 -13.43 -13.94 2.94
N SER A 186 -14.56 -13.79 2.25
CA SER A 186 -15.37 -14.90 1.77
C SER A 186 -16.02 -14.61 0.42
N ILE A 187 -16.32 -15.67 -0.32
CA ILE A 187 -17.00 -15.58 -1.61
C ILE A 187 -18.18 -16.54 -1.56
N LYS A 188 -19.37 -16.01 -1.87
CA LYS A 188 -20.54 -16.82 -2.13
C LYS A 188 -20.70 -17.05 -3.62
N ASN A 189 -20.60 -18.30 -4.05
CA ASN A 189 -20.82 -18.71 -5.42
C ASN A 189 -22.26 -19.16 -5.61
N ASN A 190 -23.05 -18.39 -6.35
CA ASN A 190 -24.42 -18.72 -6.73
C ASN A 190 -24.51 -19.23 -8.19
N SER A 191 -23.36 -19.48 -8.83
CA SER A 191 -23.30 -20.04 -10.20
C SER A 191 -23.14 -21.56 -10.15
N ASN A 192 -23.27 -22.20 -11.32
CA ASN A 192 -23.01 -23.64 -11.50
C ASN A 192 -21.56 -23.96 -11.89
N LYS A 193 -20.64 -22.96 -11.79
CA LYS A 193 -19.22 -23.11 -12.16
C LYS A 193 -18.34 -23.21 -10.92
N SER A 194 -17.22 -23.91 -11.03
CA SER A 194 -16.17 -23.90 -10.02
C SER A 194 -15.16 -22.80 -10.30
N TYR A 195 -14.67 -22.14 -9.25
CA TYR A 195 -13.67 -21.08 -9.32
C TYR A 195 -12.57 -21.36 -8.31
N GLN A 196 -11.37 -20.95 -8.63
CA GLN A 196 -10.22 -21.00 -7.72
C GLN A 196 -9.71 -19.59 -7.47
N PHE A 197 -9.72 -19.16 -6.20
CA PHE A 197 -9.26 -17.86 -5.76
C PHE A 197 -8.20 -18.00 -4.68
N TYR A 198 -7.32 -17.00 -4.61
CA TYR A 198 -6.32 -16.82 -3.58
C TYR A 198 -6.57 -15.47 -2.89
N PRO A 199 -6.44 -15.40 -1.56
CA PRO A 199 -6.51 -14.15 -0.80
C PRO A 199 -5.21 -13.36 -0.94
#